data_44c1fcda31490c31d3dfbb6842ac311a
#
_entry.id   44c1fcda31490c31d3dfbb6842ac311a
#
_cell.length_a   1.000
_cell.length_b   1.000
_cell.length_c   1.000
_cell.angle_alpha   90.00
_cell.angle_beta   90.00
_cell.angle_gamma   90.00
#
_symmetry.space_group_name_H-M   'P 1'
#
loop_
_entity.id
_entity.type
_entity.pdbx_description
1 polymer ?
#
loop_
_entity_poly.entity_id
_entity_poly.type
_entity_poly.pdbx_seq_one_letter_code
_entity_poly.pdbx_strand_id
1 'polypeptide(L)'
;AEQIAELLGRNAGAGEKQVARVTCNGSCGATGKIAEYQGLMSCKAAKTYFSGNGQCQFGCIGLGDCAAVCDFNAIGVIDGVAIVNRDNCVACGKCAKECPQHIIHLVPEKQQVNVLCSSKDKGALTRKNCSNGCIGCGKCAKVCKFDAITVEDNLASIDPEKCKNCGMCMRVCPTGAINSFSLKHAKVAIKMNEKEAAEKAAKVAAAKAAKEAAEAPQA
;
A
#
# COMPACT_ATOMS: atom_id res chain seq x y z
N ALA A 1 22.37 -23.09 2.97
CA ALA A 1 21.81 -22.65 1.68
C ALA A 1 22.79 -22.95 0.53
N GLU A 2 24.08 -22.62 0.66
CA GLU A 2 25.11 -22.84 -0.36
C GLU A 2 25.26 -24.33 -0.71
N GLN A 3 25.35 -25.22 0.25
CA GLN A 3 25.46 -26.66 0.05
C GLN A 3 24.26 -27.27 -0.68
N ILE A 4 23.04 -26.76 -0.40
CA ILE A 4 21.82 -27.21 -1.08
C ILE A 4 21.78 -26.70 -2.53
N ALA A 5 22.25 -25.50 -2.77
CA ALA A 5 22.32 -24.93 -4.12
C ALA A 5 23.35 -25.65 -5.01
N GLU A 6 24.48 -26.03 -4.43
CA GLU A 6 25.52 -26.81 -5.09
C GLU A 6 25.01 -28.21 -5.49
N LEU A 7 24.28 -28.89 -4.61
CA LEU A 7 23.62 -30.17 -4.89
C LEU A 7 22.54 -30.07 -5.97
N LEU A 8 21.86 -28.91 -6.09
CA LEU A 8 20.81 -28.65 -7.08
C LEU A 8 21.36 -28.07 -8.40
N GLY A 9 22.69 -27.90 -8.52
CA GLY A 9 23.30 -27.28 -9.70
C GLY A 9 22.86 -25.86 -9.98
N ARG A 10 22.37 -25.14 -8.94
CA ARG A 10 21.96 -23.76 -9.01
C ARG A 10 22.92 -22.88 -8.22
N ASN A 11 23.42 -21.82 -8.82
CA ASN A 11 24.15 -20.82 -8.07
C ASN A 11 23.22 -20.20 -7.01
N ALA A 12 23.52 -20.43 -5.74
CA ALA A 12 22.96 -19.66 -4.64
C ALA A 12 23.55 -18.24 -4.68
N GLY A 13 23.33 -17.53 -5.77
CA GLY A 13 23.53 -16.10 -5.76
C GLY A 13 22.62 -15.56 -4.67
N ALA A 14 23.18 -14.89 -3.67
CA ALA A 14 22.43 -14.20 -2.63
C ALA A 14 21.54 -13.16 -3.32
N GLY A 15 20.37 -13.61 -3.80
CA GLY A 15 19.38 -12.74 -4.41
C GLY A 15 19.06 -11.65 -3.39
N GLU A 16 19.19 -10.40 -3.79
CA GLU A 16 18.89 -9.28 -2.91
C GLU A 16 17.48 -9.46 -2.34
N LYS A 17 17.36 -9.42 -1.01
CA LYS A 17 16.06 -9.56 -0.33
C LYS A 17 15.10 -8.50 -0.84
N GLN A 18 13.96 -8.95 -1.32
CA GLN A 18 12.88 -8.11 -1.80
C GLN A 18 11.75 -8.01 -0.77
N VAL A 19 10.96 -6.97 -0.87
CA VAL A 19 9.76 -6.75 -0.08
C VAL A 19 8.66 -6.14 -0.95
N ALA A 20 7.42 -6.46 -0.64
CA ALA A 20 6.29 -5.81 -1.30
C ALA A 20 6.19 -4.34 -0.85
N ARG A 21 5.77 -3.48 -1.77
CA ARG A 21 5.55 -2.06 -1.54
C ARG A 21 4.28 -1.61 -2.22
N VAL A 22 3.51 -0.81 -1.50
CA VAL A 22 2.30 -0.16 -2.02
C VAL A 22 2.66 1.25 -2.48
N THR A 23 2.40 1.58 -3.75
CA THR A 23 2.65 2.91 -4.32
C THR A 23 1.41 3.80 -4.21
N CYS A 24 0.91 3.96 -2.98
CA CYS A 24 -0.19 4.86 -2.65
C CYS A 24 -0.02 5.39 -1.23
N ASN A 25 -0.25 6.70 -1.04
CA ASN A 25 -0.30 7.40 0.24
C ASN A 25 -1.59 8.22 0.37
N GLY A 26 -2.61 7.80 -0.37
CA GLY A 26 -3.94 8.43 -0.38
C GLY A 26 -4.81 7.91 0.75
N SER A 27 -4.48 8.27 2.00
CA SER A 27 -5.30 7.97 3.18
C SER A 27 -6.67 8.63 3.11
N CYS A 28 -7.60 8.25 3.98
CA CYS A 28 -8.96 8.82 4.04
C CYS A 28 -8.95 10.34 4.25
N GLY A 29 -7.91 10.88 4.89
CA GLY A 29 -7.74 12.34 5.04
C GLY A 29 -7.11 13.02 3.83
N ALA A 30 -6.46 12.29 2.93
CA ALA A 30 -5.76 12.83 1.77
C ALA A 30 -6.56 12.76 0.47
N THR A 31 -7.49 11.80 0.36
CA THR A 31 -8.35 11.61 -0.82
C THR A 31 -9.80 11.41 -0.39
N GLY A 32 -10.73 11.99 -1.16
CA GLY A 32 -12.17 11.80 -0.91
C GLY A 32 -12.69 10.49 -1.49
N LYS A 33 -13.93 10.17 -1.12
CA LYS A 33 -14.73 9.11 -1.75
C LYS A 33 -15.73 9.75 -2.72
N ILE A 34 -15.97 9.11 -3.86
CA ILE A 34 -16.98 9.54 -4.84
C ILE A 34 -18.36 9.02 -4.39
N ALA A 35 -18.38 7.80 -3.85
CA ALA A 35 -19.59 7.13 -3.44
C ALA A 35 -19.31 6.18 -2.26
N GLU A 36 -20.34 5.84 -1.51
CA GLU A 36 -20.30 4.78 -0.53
C GLU A 36 -20.54 3.43 -1.21
N TYR A 37 -19.56 2.54 -1.13
CA TYR A 37 -19.67 1.23 -1.74
C TYR A 37 -20.47 0.28 -0.85
N GLN A 38 -21.60 -0.19 -1.35
CA GLN A 38 -22.49 -1.15 -0.68
C GLN A 38 -22.58 -2.44 -1.51
N GLY A 39 -21.50 -3.20 -1.56
CA GLY A 39 -21.41 -4.45 -2.31
C GLY A 39 -20.52 -5.46 -1.61
N LEU A 40 -20.09 -6.47 -2.35
CA LEU A 40 -19.10 -7.43 -1.87
C LEU A 40 -17.82 -6.70 -1.45
N MET A 41 -17.39 -6.88 -0.22
CA MET A 41 -16.21 -6.21 0.35
C MET A 41 -14.91 -6.77 -0.24
N SER A 42 -14.70 -6.50 -1.52
CA SER A 42 -13.55 -6.90 -2.32
C SER A 42 -13.12 -5.77 -3.23
N CYS A 43 -11.80 -5.53 -3.31
CA CYS A 43 -11.22 -4.54 -4.23
C CYS A 43 -11.52 -4.88 -5.69
N LYS A 44 -11.49 -6.16 -6.05
CA LYS A 44 -11.82 -6.62 -7.40
C LYS A 44 -13.26 -6.30 -7.77
N ALA A 45 -14.20 -6.62 -6.88
CA ALA A 45 -15.61 -6.31 -7.10
C ALA A 45 -15.85 -4.81 -7.21
N ALA A 46 -15.33 -4.01 -6.28
CA ALA A 46 -15.45 -2.56 -6.32
C ALA A 46 -14.83 -1.94 -7.58
N LYS A 47 -13.69 -2.47 -8.04
CA LYS A 47 -13.05 -2.01 -9.29
C LYS A 47 -13.90 -2.29 -10.51
N THR A 48 -14.56 -3.44 -10.58
CA THR A 48 -15.38 -3.84 -11.72
C THR A 48 -16.62 -2.96 -11.88
N TYR A 49 -17.29 -2.63 -10.77
CA TYR A 49 -18.57 -1.89 -10.81
C TYR A 49 -18.39 -0.36 -10.79
N PHE A 50 -17.37 0.16 -10.08
CA PHE A 50 -17.25 1.60 -9.84
C PHE A 50 -15.87 2.17 -10.15
N SER A 51 -14.99 1.43 -10.80
CA SER A 51 -13.56 1.82 -10.94
C SER A 51 -12.86 2.13 -9.61
N GLY A 52 -13.44 1.66 -8.50
CA GLY A 52 -13.09 2.03 -7.13
C GLY A 52 -13.96 3.18 -6.60
N ASN A 53 -14.12 3.26 -5.29
CA ASN A 53 -14.97 4.26 -4.60
C ASN A 53 -14.22 5.56 -4.25
N GLY A 54 -12.93 5.68 -4.58
CA GLY A 54 -12.10 6.85 -4.29
C GLY A 54 -12.08 7.87 -5.41
N GLN A 55 -11.87 9.16 -5.08
CA GLN A 55 -11.66 10.21 -6.09
C GLN A 55 -10.43 9.95 -6.95
N CYS A 56 -9.38 9.34 -6.39
CA CYS A 56 -8.20 8.95 -7.14
C CYS A 56 -8.41 7.58 -7.79
N GLN A 57 -8.55 7.53 -9.10
CA GLN A 57 -8.75 6.28 -9.86
C GLN A 57 -7.54 5.34 -9.85
N PHE A 58 -6.35 5.85 -9.49
CA PHE A 58 -5.09 5.10 -9.41
C PHE A 58 -4.77 4.66 -7.98
N GLY A 59 -5.55 5.09 -6.99
CA GLY A 59 -5.27 4.90 -5.58
C GLY A 59 -5.63 3.51 -5.07
N CYS A 60 -5.27 3.24 -3.82
CA CYS A 60 -5.72 2.06 -3.10
C CYS A 60 -7.24 2.13 -2.88
N ILE A 61 -7.95 1.04 -3.15
CA ILE A 61 -9.40 0.93 -2.90
C ILE A 61 -9.66 0.69 -1.40
N GLY A 62 -8.73 0.03 -0.71
CA GLY A 62 -8.78 -0.09 0.74
C GLY A 62 -9.68 -1.19 1.30
N LEU A 63 -10.17 -2.14 0.47
CA LEU A 63 -11.06 -3.22 0.92
C LEU A 63 -10.34 -4.51 1.35
N GLY A 64 -8.99 -4.60 1.20
CA GLY A 64 -8.19 -5.60 1.89
C GLY A 64 -7.95 -6.92 1.16
N ASP A 65 -8.28 -7.09 -0.13
CA ASP A 65 -8.01 -8.33 -0.88
C ASP A 65 -6.53 -8.76 -0.76
N CYS A 66 -5.61 -7.80 -0.83
CA CYS A 66 -4.17 -8.06 -0.69
C CYS A 66 -3.79 -8.57 0.72
N ALA A 67 -4.52 -8.16 1.75
CA ALA A 67 -4.32 -8.63 3.12
C ALA A 67 -4.89 -10.04 3.30
N ALA A 68 -6.05 -10.33 2.69
CA ALA A 68 -6.70 -11.63 2.76
C ALA A 68 -5.87 -12.78 2.15
N VAL A 69 -5.06 -12.48 1.11
CA VAL A 69 -4.20 -13.49 0.46
C VAL A 69 -2.80 -13.59 1.04
N CYS A 70 -2.51 -12.86 2.12
CA CYS A 70 -1.18 -12.85 2.73
C CYS A 70 -1.05 -13.88 3.84
N ASP A 71 -0.41 -15.02 3.56
CA ASP A 71 -0.19 -16.09 4.54
C ASP A 71 0.74 -15.68 5.69
N PHE A 72 1.48 -14.58 5.54
CA PHE A 72 2.49 -14.13 6.50
C PHE A 72 2.02 -12.96 7.36
N ASN A 73 0.76 -12.54 7.25
CA ASN A 73 0.22 -11.34 7.92
C ASN A 73 1.12 -10.10 7.76
N ALA A 74 1.76 -9.99 6.59
CA ALA A 74 2.71 -8.94 6.29
C ALA A 74 2.06 -7.67 5.73
N ILE A 75 0.77 -7.69 5.38
CA ILE A 75 0.07 -6.56 4.79
C ILE A 75 -1.29 -6.36 5.49
N GLY A 76 -1.61 -5.12 5.77
CA GLY A 76 -2.89 -4.71 6.37
C GLY A 76 -3.40 -3.42 5.74
N VAL A 77 -4.66 -3.07 5.97
CA VAL A 77 -5.25 -1.81 5.51
C VAL A 77 -5.45 -0.88 6.68
N ILE A 78 -4.93 0.34 6.57
CA ILE A 78 -4.99 1.37 7.60
C ILE A 78 -5.37 2.68 6.95
N ASP A 79 -6.34 3.35 7.51
CA ASP A 79 -6.84 4.63 7.00
C ASP A 79 -7.11 4.59 5.48
N GLY A 80 -7.68 3.44 5.02
CA GLY A 80 -8.05 3.23 3.62
C GLY A 80 -6.89 2.86 2.68
N VAL A 81 -5.66 2.67 3.17
CA VAL A 81 -4.50 2.33 2.35
C VAL A 81 -3.83 1.05 2.85
N ALA A 82 -3.45 0.17 1.93
CA ALA A 82 -2.69 -1.02 2.28
C ALA A 82 -1.25 -0.65 2.68
N ILE A 83 -0.77 -1.23 3.79
CA ILE A 83 0.57 -1.02 4.33
C ILE A 83 1.25 -2.36 4.54
N VAL A 84 2.53 -2.46 4.19
CA VAL A 84 3.32 -3.69 4.29
C VAL A 84 4.28 -3.64 5.48
N ASN A 85 4.23 -4.66 6.33
CA ASN A 85 5.28 -4.93 7.31
C ASN A 85 6.43 -5.66 6.60
N ARG A 86 7.57 -4.99 6.50
CA ARG A 86 8.75 -5.50 5.77
C ARG A 86 9.43 -6.67 6.49
N ASP A 87 9.31 -6.74 7.83
CA ASP A 87 9.92 -7.81 8.63
C ASP A 87 9.24 -9.16 8.35
N ASN A 88 7.91 -9.15 8.15
CA ASN A 88 7.11 -10.35 7.90
C ASN A 88 7.02 -10.68 6.40
N CYS A 89 7.38 -9.74 5.52
CA CYS A 89 7.22 -9.91 4.08
C CYS A 89 8.31 -10.81 3.50
N VAL A 90 7.91 -11.89 2.86
CA VAL A 90 8.79 -12.85 2.16
C VAL A 90 8.82 -12.66 0.64
N ALA A 91 8.27 -11.56 0.13
CA ALA A 91 8.23 -11.24 -1.30
C ALA A 91 7.58 -12.31 -2.20
N CYS A 92 6.63 -13.08 -1.71
CA CYS A 92 5.97 -14.13 -2.49
C CYS A 92 5.13 -13.61 -3.68
N GLY A 93 4.82 -12.32 -3.74
CA GLY A 93 4.12 -11.68 -4.84
C GLY A 93 2.59 -11.90 -4.89
N LYS A 94 1.98 -12.67 -3.97
CA LYS A 94 0.53 -12.93 -3.96
C LYS A 94 -0.28 -11.63 -3.91
N CYS A 95 0.07 -10.71 -3.02
CA CYS A 95 -0.61 -9.41 -2.87
C CYS A 95 -0.49 -8.53 -4.13
N ALA A 96 0.63 -8.59 -4.85
CA ALA A 96 0.82 -7.85 -6.10
C ALA A 96 -0.10 -8.37 -7.22
N LYS A 97 -0.25 -9.69 -7.33
CA LYS A 97 -1.15 -10.35 -8.30
C LYS A 97 -2.63 -10.10 -7.97
N GLU A 98 -2.96 -10.02 -6.68
CA GLU A 98 -4.32 -9.84 -6.20
C GLU A 98 -4.83 -8.41 -6.38
N CYS A 99 -3.92 -7.42 -6.39
CA CYS A 99 -4.28 -6.00 -6.43
C CYS A 99 -4.85 -5.58 -7.79
N PRO A 100 -6.15 -5.21 -7.90
CA PRO A 100 -6.74 -4.81 -9.18
C PRO A 100 -6.26 -3.43 -9.65
N GLN A 101 -5.64 -2.64 -8.78
CA GLN A 101 -5.04 -1.35 -9.12
C GLN A 101 -3.57 -1.46 -9.55
N HIS A 102 -2.96 -2.65 -9.41
CA HIS A 102 -1.55 -2.90 -9.74
C HIS A 102 -0.56 -1.94 -9.08
N ILE A 103 -0.86 -1.54 -7.84
CA ILE A 103 -0.04 -0.58 -7.07
C ILE A 103 0.88 -1.25 -6.05
N ILE A 104 1.01 -2.57 -6.09
CA ILE A 104 1.90 -3.32 -5.21
C ILE A 104 3.03 -3.91 -6.05
N HIS A 105 4.26 -3.51 -5.73
CA HIS A 105 5.46 -3.92 -6.44
C HIS A 105 6.44 -4.59 -5.50
N LEU A 106 7.22 -5.55 -6.00
CA LEU A 106 8.37 -6.09 -5.28
C LEU A 106 9.58 -5.18 -5.54
N VAL A 107 10.20 -4.73 -4.47
CA VAL A 107 11.36 -3.83 -4.51
C VAL A 107 12.47 -4.35 -3.60
N PRO A 108 13.74 -4.02 -3.89
CA PRO A 108 14.83 -4.35 -2.98
C PRO A 108 14.59 -3.80 -1.57
N GLU A 109 14.84 -4.61 -0.54
CA GLU A 109 14.66 -4.20 0.86
C GLU A 109 15.49 -2.97 1.22
N LYS A 110 16.67 -2.83 0.62
CA LYS A 110 17.55 -1.65 0.81
C LYS A 110 16.92 -0.35 0.33
N GLN A 111 15.97 -0.39 -0.61
CA GLN A 111 15.31 0.80 -1.12
C GLN A 111 14.33 1.34 -0.10
N GLN A 112 14.72 2.40 0.62
CA GLN A 112 13.88 3.01 1.66
C GLN A 112 13.06 4.20 1.13
N VAL A 113 13.64 5.03 0.27
CA VAL A 113 12.98 6.21 -0.29
C VAL A 113 12.23 5.85 -1.56
N ASN A 114 10.95 6.22 -1.63
CA ASN A 114 10.07 5.82 -2.74
C ASN A 114 9.00 6.85 -3.03
N VAL A 115 8.51 6.83 -4.27
CA VAL A 115 7.32 7.55 -4.68
C VAL A 115 6.10 6.72 -4.28
N LEU A 116 5.23 7.29 -3.45
CA LEU A 116 4.01 6.65 -2.95
C LEU A 116 2.79 7.20 -3.69
N CYS A 117 2.85 7.15 -5.01
CA CYS A 117 1.78 7.57 -5.90
C CYS A 117 1.87 6.77 -7.19
N SER A 118 0.71 6.50 -7.80
CA SER A 118 0.60 5.83 -9.09
C SER A 118 -0.26 6.64 -10.08
N SER A 119 -0.67 7.87 -9.71
CA SER A 119 -1.49 8.72 -10.57
C SER A 119 -0.68 9.24 -11.75
N LYS A 120 -1.26 9.10 -12.95
CA LYS A 120 -0.76 9.65 -14.20
C LYS A 120 -1.51 10.91 -14.62
N ASP A 121 -2.45 11.37 -13.82
CA ASP A 121 -3.21 12.59 -14.06
C ASP A 121 -2.30 13.82 -14.06
N LYS A 122 -2.73 14.85 -14.80
CA LYS A 122 -2.09 16.18 -14.74
C LYS A 122 -2.07 16.70 -13.30
N GLY A 123 -1.00 17.35 -12.89
CA GLY A 123 -0.77 17.75 -11.51
C GLY A 123 -1.91 18.56 -10.85
N ALA A 124 -2.66 19.36 -11.61
CA ALA A 124 -3.84 20.06 -11.11
C ALA A 124 -4.97 19.11 -10.73
N LEU A 125 -5.25 18.08 -11.54
CA LEU A 125 -6.26 17.07 -11.29
C LEU A 125 -5.83 16.17 -10.12
N THR A 126 -4.56 15.73 -10.13
CA THR A 126 -4.01 14.96 -9.00
C THR A 126 -4.16 15.68 -7.68
N ARG A 127 -3.84 16.99 -7.62
CA ARG A 127 -3.98 17.80 -6.39
C ARG A 127 -5.44 17.94 -5.94
N LYS A 128 -6.39 17.98 -6.88
CA LYS A 128 -7.82 18.01 -6.56
C LYS A 128 -8.28 16.68 -5.95
N ASN A 129 -7.76 15.56 -6.45
CA ASN A 129 -8.20 14.22 -6.07
C ASN A 129 -7.45 13.66 -4.84
N CYS A 130 -6.22 14.12 -4.58
CA CYS A 130 -5.38 13.62 -3.49
C CYS A 130 -4.34 14.67 -3.08
N SER A 131 -4.34 15.09 -1.82
CA SER A 131 -3.37 16.07 -1.29
C SER A 131 -1.93 15.51 -1.27
N ASN A 132 -1.78 14.19 -1.13
CA ASN A 132 -0.49 13.49 -1.08
C ASN A 132 -0.02 12.99 -2.46
N GLY A 133 -0.77 13.30 -3.54
CA GLY A 133 -0.47 12.82 -4.88
C GLY A 133 0.76 13.46 -5.52
N CYS A 134 1.45 12.72 -6.39
CA CYS A 134 2.54 13.27 -7.19
C CYS A 134 1.97 14.18 -8.30
N ILE A 135 2.41 15.43 -8.34
CA ILE A 135 1.94 16.43 -9.33
C ILE A 135 2.89 16.59 -10.52
N GLY A 136 3.86 15.71 -10.68
CA GLY A 136 4.80 15.75 -11.81
C GLY A 136 5.71 16.98 -11.89
N CYS A 137 5.91 17.70 -10.78
CA CYS A 137 6.60 19.01 -10.77
C CYS A 137 8.12 18.97 -11.04
N GLY A 138 8.74 17.80 -11.06
CA GLY A 138 10.17 17.61 -11.36
C GLY A 138 11.17 18.11 -10.31
N LYS A 139 10.73 18.70 -9.18
CA LYS A 139 11.63 19.21 -8.16
C LYS A 139 12.55 18.14 -7.56
N CYS A 140 12.02 16.92 -7.39
CA CYS A 140 12.76 15.76 -6.89
C CYS A 140 13.90 15.34 -7.84
N ALA A 141 13.66 15.34 -9.14
CA ALA A 141 14.67 15.03 -10.15
C ALA A 141 15.80 16.08 -10.14
N LYS A 142 15.44 17.37 -10.09
CA LYS A 142 16.43 18.48 -10.08
C LYS A 142 17.37 18.44 -8.88
N VAL A 143 16.93 17.92 -7.73
CA VAL A 143 17.75 17.86 -6.49
C VAL A 143 18.52 16.56 -6.36
N CYS A 144 18.24 15.57 -7.21
CA CYS A 144 18.88 14.27 -7.14
C CYS A 144 20.30 14.31 -7.72
N LYS A 145 21.30 14.18 -6.84
CA LYS A 145 22.72 14.18 -7.24
C LYS A 145 23.17 12.89 -7.93
N PHE A 146 22.31 11.88 -7.94
CA PHE A 146 22.62 10.53 -8.44
C PHE A 146 21.85 10.20 -9.71
N ASP A 147 21.13 11.16 -10.29
CA ASP A 147 20.24 10.97 -11.46
C ASP A 147 19.34 9.73 -11.35
N ALA A 148 18.90 9.45 -10.13
CA ALA A 148 18.09 8.29 -9.80
C ALA A 148 16.58 8.54 -9.96
N ILE A 149 16.17 9.73 -10.39
CA ILE A 149 14.75 10.11 -10.46
C ILE A 149 14.40 10.61 -11.86
N THR A 150 13.45 9.93 -12.48
CA THR A 150 12.81 10.33 -13.73
C THR A 150 11.39 10.82 -13.47
N VAL A 151 10.85 11.67 -14.33
CA VAL A 151 9.45 12.11 -14.28
C VAL A 151 8.87 11.92 -15.67
N GLU A 152 7.99 10.94 -15.77
CA GLU A 152 7.29 10.56 -16.99
C GLU A 152 5.79 10.45 -16.70
N ASP A 153 4.94 10.73 -17.65
CA ASP A 153 3.48 10.68 -17.51
C ASP A 153 2.96 11.40 -16.23
N ASN A 154 3.52 12.56 -15.89
CA ASN A 154 3.21 13.33 -14.67
C ASN A 154 3.56 12.62 -13.35
N LEU A 155 4.28 11.53 -13.36
CA LEU A 155 4.65 10.72 -12.21
C LEU A 155 6.17 10.62 -12.09
N ALA A 156 6.68 10.84 -10.87
CA ALA A 156 8.08 10.60 -10.57
C ALA A 156 8.33 9.10 -10.33
N SER A 157 9.46 8.59 -10.80
CA SER A 157 9.94 7.24 -10.56
C SER A 157 11.37 7.29 -10.00
N ILE A 158 11.71 6.36 -9.10
CA ILE A 158 13.04 6.27 -8.48
C ILE A 158 13.67 4.95 -8.87
N ASP A 159 14.82 5.03 -9.53
CA ASP A 159 15.64 3.87 -9.88
C ASP A 159 16.33 3.32 -8.61
N PRO A 160 16.05 2.06 -8.22
CA PRO A 160 16.60 1.48 -7.00
C PRO A 160 18.11 1.25 -7.07
N GLU A 161 18.69 1.09 -8.26
CA GLU A 161 20.12 0.83 -8.43
C GLU A 161 20.94 2.11 -8.23
N LYS A 162 20.43 3.23 -8.73
CA LYS A 162 21.09 4.53 -8.62
C LYS A 162 20.82 5.22 -7.28
N CYS A 163 19.69 4.92 -6.63
CA CYS A 163 19.27 5.62 -5.42
C CYS A 163 20.13 5.27 -4.20
N LYS A 164 20.73 6.26 -3.57
CA LYS A 164 21.52 6.12 -2.34
C LYS A 164 20.72 6.39 -1.06
N ASN A 165 19.38 6.48 -1.12
CA ASN A 165 18.49 6.74 0.02
C ASN A 165 18.82 8.01 0.83
N CYS A 166 19.38 9.03 0.21
CA CYS A 166 19.82 10.27 0.90
C CYS A 166 18.65 11.15 1.38
N GLY A 167 17.43 10.94 0.90
CA GLY A 167 16.20 11.62 1.34
C GLY A 167 16.04 13.08 0.88
N MET A 168 16.92 13.63 0.05
CA MET A 168 16.83 15.02 -0.42
C MET A 168 15.55 15.29 -1.20
N CYS A 169 15.11 14.32 -2.02
CA CYS A 169 13.88 14.40 -2.80
C CYS A 169 12.61 14.46 -1.92
N MET A 170 12.62 13.85 -0.74
CA MET A 170 11.52 13.92 0.23
C MET A 170 11.34 15.34 0.75
N ARG A 171 12.45 16.03 1.07
CA ARG A 171 12.43 17.39 1.64
C ARG A 171 11.85 18.43 0.68
N VAL A 172 12.07 18.25 -0.61
CA VAL A 172 11.62 19.21 -1.64
C VAL A 172 10.26 18.86 -2.24
N CYS A 173 9.69 17.71 -1.89
CA CYS A 173 8.39 17.29 -2.41
C CYS A 173 7.26 18.12 -1.78
N PRO A 174 6.53 18.93 -2.55
CA PRO A 174 5.53 19.84 -1.98
C PRO A 174 4.26 19.13 -1.50
N THR A 175 4.03 17.89 -1.94
CA THR A 175 2.84 17.10 -1.57
C THR A 175 3.17 15.91 -0.66
N GLY A 176 4.45 15.70 -0.34
CA GLY A 176 4.86 14.53 0.44
C GLY A 176 4.68 13.19 -0.29
N ALA A 177 4.52 13.21 -1.63
CA ALA A 177 4.36 12.00 -2.44
C ALA A 177 5.59 11.09 -2.40
N ILE A 178 6.76 11.61 -2.03
CA ILE A 178 7.99 10.85 -1.81
C ILE A 178 8.21 10.71 -0.31
N ASN A 179 8.27 9.48 0.16
CA ASN A 179 8.46 9.22 1.58
C ASN A 179 9.31 7.96 1.81
N SER A 180 9.81 7.78 3.04
CA SER A 180 10.43 6.55 3.49
C SER A 180 9.49 5.82 4.44
N PHE A 181 9.27 4.54 4.20
CA PHE A 181 8.55 3.72 5.16
C PHE A 181 9.44 3.40 6.35
N SER A 182 9.17 4.05 7.47
CA SER A 182 9.76 3.66 8.74
C SER A 182 9.08 2.40 9.24
N LEU A 183 9.87 1.36 9.56
CA LEU A 183 9.41 0.13 10.23
C LEU A 183 8.54 0.40 11.46
N LYS A 184 8.78 1.51 12.16
CA LYS A 184 7.99 1.92 13.34
C LYS A 184 6.52 2.18 12.98
N HIS A 185 6.24 2.84 11.85
CA HIS A 185 4.87 3.13 11.43
C HIS A 185 4.13 1.87 10.97
N ALA A 186 4.79 0.96 10.24
CA ALA A 186 4.18 -0.28 9.82
C ALA A 186 3.78 -1.18 11.01
N LYS A 187 4.64 -1.32 12.02
CA LYS A 187 4.34 -2.11 13.23
C LYS A 187 3.18 -1.53 14.07
N VAL A 188 3.14 -0.20 14.22
CA VAL A 188 2.02 0.48 14.90
C VAL A 188 0.73 0.24 14.14
N ALA A 189 0.80 0.32 12.85
CA ALA A 189 -0.29 0.17 11.93
C ALA A 189 -0.94 -1.21 12.01
N ILE A 190 -0.16 -2.30 12.00
CA ILE A 190 -0.68 -3.68 12.09
C ILE A 190 -1.36 -3.91 13.44
N LYS A 191 -0.75 -3.46 14.54
CA LYS A 191 -1.37 -3.55 15.88
C LYS A 191 -2.70 -2.81 15.97
N MET A 192 -2.84 -1.65 15.31
CA MET A 192 -4.11 -0.93 15.26
C MET A 192 -5.19 -1.72 14.50
N ASN A 193 -4.84 -2.34 13.37
CA ASN A 193 -5.78 -3.18 12.63
C ASN A 193 -6.25 -4.41 13.42
N GLU A 194 -5.35 -5.07 14.13
CA GLU A 194 -5.69 -6.20 15.01
C GLU A 194 -6.67 -5.75 16.10
N LYS A 195 -6.44 -4.58 16.68
CA LYS A 195 -7.34 -4.00 17.69
C LYS A 195 -8.70 -3.65 17.11
N GLU A 196 -8.76 -2.99 15.95
CA GLU A 196 -10.02 -2.65 15.28
C GLU A 196 -10.79 -3.89 14.83
N ALA A 197 -10.10 -4.92 14.34
CA ALA A 197 -10.71 -6.20 13.98
C ALA A 197 -11.31 -6.89 15.20
N ALA A 198 -10.60 -6.91 16.33
CA ALA A 198 -11.08 -7.44 17.58
C ALA A 198 -12.30 -6.66 18.12
N GLU A 199 -12.27 -5.33 18.06
CA GLU A 199 -13.40 -4.48 18.45
C GLU A 199 -14.64 -4.70 17.56
N LYS A 200 -14.45 -4.84 16.25
CA LYS A 200 -15.55 -5.17 15.33
C LYS A 200 -16.14 -6.54 15.60
N ALA A 201 -15.28 -7.55 15.81
CA ALA A 201 -15.72 -8.90 16.17
C ALA A 201 -16.52 -8.91 17.48
N ALA A 202 -16.06 -8.18 18.50
CA ALA A 202 -16.76 -8.05 19.77
C ALA A 202 -18.13 -7.37 19.62
N LYS A 203 -18.24 -6.30 18.80
CA LYS A 203 -19.52 -5.64 18.52
C LYS A 203 -20.49 -6.54 17.78
N VAL A 204 -20.01 -7.35 16.80
CA VAL A 204 -20.86 -8.30 16.08
C VAL A 204 -21.32 -9.40 17.00
N ALA A 205 -20.46 -9.93 17.87
CA ALA A 205 -20.82 -10.94 18.86
C ALA A 205 -21.85 -10.43 19.87
N ALA A 206 -21.68 -9.19 20.37
CA ALA A 206 -22.62 -8.55 21.26
C ALA A 206 -23.99 -8.30 20.60
N ALA A 207 -24.01 -7.86 19.34
CA ALA A 207 -25.25 -7.67 18.59
C ALA A 207 -25.99 -8.99 18.33
N LYS A 208 -25.24 -10.09 18.10
CA LYS A 208 -25.81 -11.42 17.92
C LYS A 208 -26.42 -11.94 19.23
N ALA A 209 -25.70 -11.81 20.34
CA ALA A 209 -26.18 -12.18 21.67
C ALA A 209 -27.43 -11.38 22.09
N ALA A 210 -27.49 -10.08 21.76
CA ALA A 210 -28.66 -9.25 22.04
C ALA A 210 -29.89 -9.68 21.20
N LYS A 211 -29.70 -10.12 19.96
CA LYS A 211 -30.79 -10.68 19.15
C LYS A 211 -31.31 -12.01 19.69
N GLU A 212 -30.39 -12.91 20.06
CA GLU A 212 -30.74 -14.21 20.64
C GLU A 212 -31.48 -14.05 21.98
N ALA A 213 -31.11 -13.05 22.79
CA ALA A 213 -31.80 -12.72 24.05
C ALA A 213 -33.20 -12.11 23.83
N ALA A 214 -33.40 -11.39 22.70
CA ALA A 214 -34.70 -10.81 22.37
C ALA A 214 -35.66 -11.84 21.74
N GLU A 215 -35.18 -12.92 21.19
CA GLU A 215 -35.97 -14.02 20.58
C GLU A 215 -36.24 -15.16 21.56
N ALA A 216 -35.77 -15.12 22.80
CA ALA A 216 -36.05 -16.10 23.83
C ALA A 216 -37.54 -16.06 24.21
N PRO A 217 -38.31 -17.17 24.10
CA PRO A 217 -39.73 -17.18 24.45
C PRO A 217 -39.90 -16.88 25.93
N GLN A 218 -40.73 -15.88 26.23
CA GLN A 218 -41.21 -15.62 27.59
C GLN A 218 -42.07 -16.80 28.01
N ALA A 219 -41.60 -17.59 28.95
CA ALA A 219 -42.34 -18.68 29.59
C ALA A 219 -43.32 -18.17 30.60
#